data_ff04d7860d1abe3d090c8c624d31a5b8
#
_entry.id   ff04d7860d1abe3d090c8c624d31a5b8
#
_cell.length_a   1.000
_cell.length_b   1.000
_cell.length_c   1.000
_cell.angle_alpha   90.00
_cell.angle_beta   90.00
_cell.angle_gamma   90.00
#
_symmetry.space_group_name_H-M   'P 1'
#
loop_
_entity.id
_entity.type
_entity.pdbx_description
1 polymer ?
#
loop_
_entity_poly.entity_id
_entity_poly.type
_entity_poly.pdbx_seq_one_letter_code
_entity_poly.pdbx_strand_id
1 'polypeptide(L)'
;MTKQELNEIVASHGRWLADNTTGERADLYRANLCDADLRGADLCGADLSVANLRNADLRGANLCRADLRGADLCGANLRGANLRDAILPAIILQVGPIGSRKDYVVYNASDDNIRCGCWNDYEGGTLAEFEARVEEVYPSENKDTLKFRNEYLAVIGYFKTVRETYVKEETK
;
A
#
# COMPACT_ATOMS: atom_id res chain seq x y z
N MET A 1 0.99 -20.11 -0.10
CA MET A 1 -0.43 -20.39 0.21
C MET A 1 -1.18 -20.54 -1.09
N THR A 2 -2.04 -21.56 -1.20
CA THR A 2 -2.91 -21.74 -2.38
C THR A 2 -4.12 -20.82 -2.30
N LYS A 3 -4.77 -20.58 -3.45
CA LYS A 3 -6.02 -19.80 -3.50
C LYS A 3 -7.14 -20.45 -2.66
N GLN A 4 -7.18 -21.77 -2.61
CA GLN A 4 -8.16 -22.50 -1.83
C GLN A 4 -7.96 -22.29 -0.33
N GLU A 5 -6.74 -22.46 0.17
CA GLU A 5 -6.38 -22.19 1.58
C GLU A 5 -6.74 -20.76 1.99
N LEU A 6 -6.43 -19.77 1.14
CA LEU A 6 -6.77 -18.38 1.40
C LEU A 6 -8.28 -18.18 1.51
N ASN A 7 -9.06 -18.75 0.59
CA ASN A 7 -10.51 -18.65 0.61
C ASN A 7 -11.13 -19.29 1.87
N GLU A 8 -10.56 -20.42 2.33
CA GLU A 8 -11.00 -21.10 3.56
C GLU A 8 -10.71 -20.23 4.79
N ILE A 9 -9.52 -19.60 4.86
CA ILE A 9 -9.15 -18.69 5.95
C ILE A 9 -10.10 -17.48 5.97
N VAL A 10 -10.34 -16.84 4.83
CA VAL A 10 -11.24 -15.68 4.73
C VAL A 10 -12.68 -16.05 5.09
N ALA A 11 -13.16 -17.22 4.66
CA ALA A 11 -14.50 -17.71 5.01
C ALA A 11 -14.62 -18.03 6.51
N SER A 12 -13.58 -18.63 7.11
CA SER A 12 -13.51 -18.89 8.55
C SER A 12 -13.51 -17.57 9.33
N HIS A 13 -12.72 -16.61 8.89
CA HIS A 13 -12.68 -15.28 9.47
C HIS A 13 -14.03 -14.55 9.41
N GLY A 14 -14.74 -14.67 8.29
CA GLY A 14 -16.10 -14.11 8.17
C GLY A 14 -17.08 -14.70 9.19
N ARG A 15 -16.98 -15.99 9.49
CA ARG A 15 -17.76 -16.62 10.56
C ARG A 15 -17.36 -16.07 11.94
N TRP A 16 -16.06 -15.93 12.19
CA TRP A 16 -15.54 -15.35 13.44
C TRP A 16 -16.00 -13.90 13.64
N LEU A 17 -16.06 -13.10 12.58
CA LEU A 17 -16.58 -11.72 12.64
C LEU A 17 -18.06 -11.66 12.96
N ALA A 18 -18.84 -12.63 12.49
CA ALA A 18 -20.27 -12.71 12.74
C ALA A 18 -20.58 -13.23 14.15
N ASP A 19 -19.81 -14.20 14.62
CA ASP A 19 -19.92 -14.81 15.95
C ASP A 19 -18.54 -15.38 16.33
N ASN A 20 -17.89 -14.76 17.30
CA ASN A 20 -16.54 -15.13 17.75
C ASN A 20 -16.44 -16.52 18.41
N THR A 21 -17.55 -17.25 18.51
CA THR A 21 -17.59 -18.65 18.94
C THR A 21 -17.51 -19.63 17.76
N THR A 22 -17.65 -19.13 16.51
CA THR A 22 -17.61 -19.93 15.30
C THR A 22 -16.55 -19.38 14.34
N GLY A 23 -15.82 -20.25 13.66
CA GLY A 23 -14.70 -19.85 12.83
C GLY A 23 -13.47 -19.40 13.64
N GLU A 24 -12.50 -18.85 12.95
CA GLU A 24 -11.23 -18.41 13.52
C GLU A 24 -10.85 -17.04 12.96
N ARG A 25 -10.22 -16.20 13.79
CA ARG A 25 -9.62 -14.96 13.33
C ARG A 25 -8.53 -15.28 12.29
N ALA A 26 -8.54 -14.60 11.15
CA ALA A 26 -7.54 -14.82 10.11
C ALA A 26 -6.13 -14.53 10.65
N ASP A 27 -5.32 -15.58 10.70
CA ASP A 27 -3.88 -15.52 10.90
C ASP A 27 -3.19 -15.68 9.55
N LEU A 28 -2.71 -14.56 9.01
CA LEU A 28 -1.99 -14.47 7.76
C LEU A 28 -0.56 -13.95 7.99
N TYR A 29 -0.05 -14.14 9.22
CA TYR A 29 1.31 -13.79 9.58
C TYR A 29 2.33 -14.46 8.65
N ARG A 30 3.21 -13.64 8.03
CA ARG A 30 4.21 -14.10 7.04
C ARG A 30 3.64 -14.83 5.83
N ALA A 31 2.34 -14.76 5.58
CA ALA A 31 1.74 -15.42 4.43
C ALA A 31 2.26 -14.84 3.12
N ASN A 32 2.49 -15.72 2.13
CA ASN A 32 2.73 -15.26 0.77
C ASN A 32 1.39 -15.07 0.06
N LEU A 33 1.00 -13.79 -0.09
CA LEU A 33 -0.21 -13.30 -0.74
C LEU A 33 0.11 -12.49 -2.01
N CYS A 34 1.32 -12.70 -2.57
CA CYS A 34 1.70 -12.05 -3.80
C CYS A 34 0.70 -12.37 -4.91
N ASP A 35 0.26 -11.33 -5.65
CA ASP A 35 -0.75 -11.39 -6.71
C ASP A 35 -2.13 -11.95 -6.27
N ALA A 36 -2.41 -12.00 -4.97
CA ALA A 36 -3.67 -12.53 -4.45
C ALA A 36 -4.86 -11.61 -4.80
N ASP A 37 -6.00 -12.23 -5.12
CA ASP A 37 -7.28 -11.54 -5.28
C ASP A 37 -8.03 -11.54 -3.94
N LEU A 38 -7.99 -10.39 -3.27
CA LEU A 38 -8.64 -10.12 -1.97
C LEU A 38 -9.69 -9.02 -2.08
N ARG A 39 -10.23 -8.81 -3.29
CA ARG A 39 -11.25 -7.77 -3.53
C ARG A 39 -12.48 -7.99 -2.65
N GLY A 40 -12.86 -6.94 -1.91
CA GLY A 40 -14.02 -6.98 -1.03
C GLY A 40 -13.93 -7.96 0.13
N ALA A 41 -12.76 -8.56 0.36
CA ALA A 41 -12.56 -9.47 1.50
C ALA A 41 -12.77 -8.71 2.82
N ASP A 42 -13.48 -9.32 3.78
CA ASP A 42 -13.54 -8.82 5.14
C ASP A 42 -12.39 -9.43 5.95
N LEU A 43 -11.39 -8.61 6.23
CA LEU A 43 -10.19 -8.92 7.00
C LEU A 43 -10.09 -8.01 8.24
N CYS A 44 -11.24 -7.56 8.76
CA CYS A 44 -11.29 -6.69 9.92
C CYS A 44 -10.64 -7.36 11.14
N GLY A 45 -9.59 -6.75 11.68
CA GLY A 45 -8.83 -7.27 12.80
C GLY A 45 -7.95 -8.49 12.47
N ALA A 46 -7.78 -8.88 11.20
CA ALA A 46 -6.89 -9.96 10.80
C ALA A 46 -5.42 -9.66 11.14
N ASP A 47 -4.61 -10.70 11.34
CA ASP A 47 -3.16 -10.57 11.42
C ASP A 47 -2.55 -10.80 10.04
N LEU A 48 -2.04 -9.74 9.44
CA LEU A 48 -1.33 -9.71 8.16
C LEU A 48 0.13 -9.26 8.36
N SER A 49 0.60 -9.31 9.61
CA SER A 49 1.94 -8.80 9.91
C SER A 49 3.02 -9.62 9.18
N VAL A 50 3.98 -8.91 8.60
CA VAL A 50 5.07 -9.46 7.77
C VAL A 50 4.59 -10.23 6.53
N ALA A 51 3.31 -10.13 6.14
CA ALA A 51 2.79 -10.79 4.94
C ALA A 51 3.36 -10.16 3.66
N ASN A 52 3.60 -10.98 2.65
CA ASN A 52 3.93 -10.53 1.31
C ASN A 52 2.63 -10.30 0.52
N LEU A 53 2.20 -9.06 0.43
CA LEU A 53 1.01 -8.60 -0.32
C LEU A 53 1.37 -7.91 -1.65
N ARG A 54 2.57 -8.18 -2.19
CA ARG A 54 3.00 -7.58 -3.46
C ARG A 54 2.00 -7.84 -4.56
N ASN A 55 1.62 -6.77 -5.29
CA ASN A 55 0.65 -6.78 -6.38
C ASN A 55 -0.75 -7.33 -6.00
N ALA A 56 -1.05 -7.57 -4.73
CA ALA A 56 -2.36 -8.07 -4.31
C ALA A 56 -3.47 -7.07 -4.66
N ASP A 57 -4.61 -7.59 -5.10
CA ASP A 57 -5.80 -6.78 -5.34
C ASP A 57 -6.68 -6.73 -4.08
N LEU A 58 -6.56 -5.64 -3.33
CA LEU A 58 -7.28 -5.36 -2.09
C LEU A 58 -8.43 -4.35 -2.29
N ARG A 59 -8.88 -4.14 -3.53
CA ARG A 59 -9.95 -3.17 -3.81
C ARG A 59 -11.20 -3.44 -3.01
N GLY A 60 -11.65 -2.44 -2.25
CA GLY A 60 -12.84 -2.54 -1.43
C GLY A 60 -12.73 -3.49 -0.24
N ALA A 61 -11.55 -4.05 0.05
CA ALA A 61 -11.36 -4.90 1.21
C ALA A 61 -11.58 -4.14 2.51
N ASN A 62 -12.13 -4.81 3.52
CA ASN A 62 -12.23 -4.28 4.87
C ASN A 62 -11.03 -4.73 5.70
N LEU A 63 -10.08 -3.83 5.89
CA LEU A 63 -8.86 -4.01 6.69
C LEU A 63 -8.93 -3.24 8.02
N CYS A 64 -10.16 -2.89 8.47
CA CYS A 64 -10.36 -2.19 9.74
C CYS A 64 -9.66 -2.95 10.88
N ARG A 65 -8.83 -2.27 11.68
CA ARG A 65 -8.07 -2.84 12.79
C ARG A 65 -7.16 -4.04 12.44
N ALA A 66 -6.91 -4.30 11.17
CA ALA A 66 -5.95 -5.33 10.77
C ALA A 66 -4.53 -4.94 11.16
N ASP A 67 -3.73 -5.93 11.52
CA ASP A 67 -2.30 -5.75 11.77
C ASP A 67 -1.52 -5.98 10.47
N LEU A 68 -0.96 -4.92 9.91
CA LEU A 68 -0.16 -4.94 8.69
C LEU A 68 1.32 -4.61 8.97
N ARG A 69 1.77 -4.64 10.23
CA ARG A 69 3.17 -4.32 10.57
C ARG A 69 4.14 -5.19 9.80
N GLY A 70 5.09 -4.55 9.11
CA GLY A 70 6.09 -5.24 8.29
C GLY A 70 5.54 -5.93 7.04
N ALA A 71 4.26 -5.75 6.68
CA ALA A 71 3.72 -6.30 5.45
C ALA A 71 4.29 -5.59 4.21
N ASP A 72 4.63 -6.35 3.16
CA ASP A 72 5.05 -5.80 1.87
C ASP A 72 3.82 -5.57 0.97
N LEU A 73 3.39 -4.32 0.89
CA LEU A 73 2.26 -3.86 0.06
C LEU A 73 2.69 -3.31 -1.32
N CYS A 74 3.89 -3.64 -1.77
CA CYS A 74 4.42 -3.17 -3.04
C CYS A 74 3.49 -3.54 -4.21
N GLY A 75 3.04 -2.52 -4.96
CA GLY A 75 2.13 -2.73 -6.10
C GLY A 75 0.71 -3.18 -5.72
N ALA A 76 0.42 -3.36 -4.43
CA ALA A 76 -0.93 -3.72 -3.98
C ALA A 76 -1.95 -2.62 -4.34
N ASN A 77 -3.14 -3.02 -4.76
CA ASN A 77 -4.22 -2.10 -5.07
C ASN A 77 -5.20 -1.98 -3.90
N LEU A 78 -5.07 -0.91 -3.13
CA LEU A 78 -5.90 -0.61 -1.95
C LEU A 78 -7.09 0.32 -2.26
N ARG A 79 -7.46 0.51 -3.54
CA ARG A 79 -8.53 1.44 -3.91
C ARG A 79 -9.85 1.09 -3.22
N GLY A 80 -10.36 2.03 -2.39
CA GLY A 80 -11.61 1.85 -1.66
C GLY A 80 -11.53 0.87 -0.49
N ALA A 81 -10.33 0.39 -0.13
CA ALA A 81 -10.15 -0.42 1.08
C ALA A 81 -10.40 0.43 2.34
N ASN A 82 -11.00 -0.19 3.34
CA ASN A 82 -11.19 0.42 4.66
C ASN A 82 -10.02 0.08 5.56
N LEU A 83 -9.13 1.05 5.81
CA LEU A 83 -7.95 0.91 6.68
C LEU A 83 -8.15 1.57 8.05
N ARG A 84 -9.40 1.83 8.46
CA ARG A 84 -9.66 2.51 9.74
C ARG A 84 -9.08 1.71 10.91
N ASP A 85 -8.27 2.38 11.74
CA ASP A 85 -7.63 1.80 12.92
C ASP A 85 -6.69 0.62 12.60
N ALA A 86 -6.32 0.39 11.33
CA ALA A 86 -5.34 -0.62 10.96
C ALA A 86 -3.96 -0.22 11.47
N ILE A 87 -3.21 -1.22 11.99
CA ILE A 87 -1.81 -1.01 12.38
C ILE A 87 -0.97 -1.19 11.12
N LEU A 88 -0.60 -0.11 10.50
CA LEU A 88 0.24 -0.11 9.30
C LEU A 88 1.72 -0.26 9.68
N PRO A 89 2.54 -0.91 8.82
CA PRO A 89 3.98 -1.08 9.09
C PRO A 89 4.73 0.25 9.16
N ALA A 90 4.17 1.21 8.52
CA ALA A 90 4.50 2.61 8.44
C ALA A 90 3.34 3.29 7.72
N ILE A 91 3.32 4.63 7.67
CA ILE A 91 2.31 5.33 6.87
C ILE A 91 2.54 4.97 5.39
N ILE A 92 1.73 4.06 4.88
CA ILE A 92 1.70 3.75 3.46
C ILE A 92 0.64 4.63 2.81
N LEU A 93 1.08 5.47 1.90
CA LEU A 93 0.24 6.36 1.14
C LEU A 93 0.15 5.86 -0.30
N GLN A 94 -1.04 5.67 -0.80
CA GLN A 94 -1.28 5.38 -2.20
C GLN A 94 -2.00 6.55 -2.84
N VAL A 95 -1.42 7.11 -3.88
CA VAL A 95 -2.02 8.18 -4.68
C VAL A 95 -2.06 7.76 -6.13
N GLY A 96 -3.16 8.04 -6.81
CA GLY A 96 -3.27 7.78 -8.23
C GLY A 96 -4.71 7.56 -8.69
N PRO A 97 -4.90 7.33 -9.97
CA PRO A 97 -3.85 7.26 -11.01
C PRO A 97 -3.29 8.66 -11.37
N ILE A 98 -1.99 8.79 -11.43
CA ILE A 98 -1.30 10.05 -11.78
C ILE A 98 -0.28 9.85 -12.92
N GLY A 99 0.15 10.98 -13.49
CA GLY A 99 1.16 11.01 -14.52
C GLY A 99 0.72 10.47 -15.88
N SER A 100 1.69 10.31 -16.77
CA SER A 100 1.46 9.91 -18.17
C SER A 100 0.94 8.48 -18.31
N ARG A 101 1.30 7.59 -17.39
CA ARG A 101 0.90 6.18 -17.38
C ARG A 101 -0.37 5.90 -16.58
N LYS A 102 -0.87 6.90 -15.83
CA LYS A 102 -2.00 6.76 -14.89
C LYS A 102 -1.79 5.65 -13.86
N ASP A 103 -0.54 5.50 -13.42
CA ASP A 103 -0.15 4.53 -12.40
C ASP A 103 -0.40 5.06 -10.98
N TYR A 104 -0.41 4.14 -10.02
CA TYR A 104 -0.43 4.50 -8.62
C TYR A 104 0.99 4.72 -8.11
N VAL A 105 1.14 5.73 -7.25
CA VAL A 105 2.36 5.96 -6.48
C VAL A 105 2.11 5.48 -5.06
N VAL A 106 2.95 4.60 -4.57
CA VAL A 106 2.91 4.07 -3.22
C VAL A 106 4.15 4.55 -2.47
N TYR A 107 3.96 5.15 -1.32
CA TYR A 107 5.03 5.66 -0.47
C TYR A 107 4.95 5.05 0.92
N ASN A 108 6.08 4.54 1.39
CA ASN A 108 6.27 4.07 2.74
C ASN A 108 7.13 5.08 3.52
N ALA A 109 6.54 5.73 4.52
CA ALA A 109 7.20 6.79 5.27
C ALA A 109 8.25 6.30 6.27
N SER A 110 8.22 5.02 6.69
CA SER A 110 9.18 4.49 7.67
C SER A 110 10.56 4.26 7.08
N ASP A 111 10.65 3.75 5.87
CA ASP A 111 11.91 3.45 5.18
C ASP A 111 12.23 4.40 4.03
N ASP A 112 11.42 5.49 3.89
CA ASP A 112 11.54 6.46 2.79
C ASP A 112 11.48 5.82 1.41
N ASN A 113 10.68 4.77 1.24
CA ASN A 113 10.58 4.07 -0.02
C ASN A 113 9.34 4.49 -0.80
N ILE A 114 9.55 4.92 -2.06
CA ILE A 114 8.49 5.26 -3.00
C ILE A 114 8.55 4.34 -4.20
N ARG A 115 7.38 3.92 -4.68
CA ARG A 115 7.23 3.05 -5.86
C ARG A 115 6.17 3.61 -6.80
N CYS A 116 6.47 3.59 -8.09
CA CYS A 116 5.56 4.07 -9.13
C CYS A 116 5.73 3.23 -10.41
N GLY A 117 4.74 2.42 -10.73
CA GLY A 117 4.78 1.57 -11.91
C GLY A 117 6.06 0.72 -11.99
N CYS A 118 6.73 0.73 -13.15
CA CYS A 118 7.98 0.00 -13.36
C CYS A 118 9.24 0.83 -13.07
N TRP A 119 9.12 1.92 -12.32
CA TRP A 119 10.29 2.73 -11.98
C TRP A 119 11.27 1.92 -11.12
N ASN A 120 12.54 2.00 -11.48
CA ASN A 120 13.64 1.29 -10.80
C ASN A 120 13.38 -0.23 -10.68
N ASP A 121 12.93 -0.85 -11.79
CA ASP A 121 12.65 -2.29 -11.88
C ASP A 121 11.72 -2.81 -10.76
N TYR A 122 10.73 -1.98 -10.36
CA TYR A 122 9.78 -2.23 -9.29
C TYR A 122 10.39 -2.25 -7.86
N GLU A 123 11.68 -2.01 -7.70
CA GLU A 123 12.32 -1.93 -6.37
C GLU A 123 11.99 -0.62 -5.64
N GLY A 124 11.69 0.44 -6.42
CA GLY A 124 11.43 1.75 -5.86
C GLY A 124 12.72 2.48 -5.50
N GLY A 125 12.61 3.46 -4.61
CA GLY A 125 13.72 4.28 -4.12
C GLY A 125 13.24 5.32 -3.15
N THR A 126 14.12 6.24 -2.75
CA THR A 126 13.79 7.34 -1.86
C THR A 126 12.94 8.42 -2.56
N LEU A 127 12.28 9.27 -1.78
CA LEU A 127 11.57 10.44 -2.32
C LEU A 127 12.49 11.35 -3.12
N ALA A 128 13.75 11.52 -2.69
CA ALA A 128 14.72 12.37 -3.38
C ALA A 128 15.11 11.80 -4.75
N GLU A 129 15.34 10.49 -4.84
CA GLU A 129 15.65 9.81 -6.11
C GLU A 129 14.46 9.86 -7.07
N PHE A 130 13.24 9.68 -6.55
CA PHE A 130 12.04 9.78 -7.38
C PHE A 130 11.80 11.20 -7.90
N GLU A 131 12.02 12.23 -7.06
CA GLU A 131 11.94 13.63 -7.46
C GLU A 131 12.95 13.95 -8.58
N ALA A 132 14.21 13.53 -8.42
CA ALA A 132 15.24 13.68 -9.44
C ALA A 132 14.85 12.99 -10.77
N ARG A 133 14.25 11.81 -10.69
CA ARG A 133 13.75 11.09 -11.87
C ARG A 133 12.58 11.81 -12.54
N VAL A 134 11.67 12.39 -11.77
CA VAL A 134 10.57 13.20 -12.31
C VAL A 134 11.11 14.43 -13.05
N GLU A 135 12.11 15.11 -12.48
CA GLU A 135 12.76 16.27 -13.13
C GLU A 135 13.47 15.88 -14.45
N GLU A 136 14.13 14.72 -14.47
CA GLU A 136 14.82 14.20 -15.66
C GLU A 136 13.83 13.82 -16.77
N VAL A 137 12.76 13.11 -16.44
CA VAL A 137 11.79 12.59 -17.43
C VAL A 137 10.82 13.67 -17.91
N TYR A 138 10.49 14.61 -17.05
CA TYR A 138 9.54 15.68 -17.31
C TYR A 138 10.17 17.06 -17.03
N PRO A 139 11.15 17.50 -17.81
CA PRO A 139 11.81 18.79 -17.58
C PRO A 139 10.83 19.97 -17.68
N SER A 140 11.07 21.01 -16.91
CA SER A 140 10.19 22.19 -16.79
C SER A 140 9.94 22.93 -18.11
N GLU A 141 10.88 22.82 -19.04
CA GLU A 141 10.82 23.46 -20.37
C GLU A 141 9.88 22.73 -21.33
N ASN A 142 9.54 21.47 -21.05
CA ASN A 142 8.66 20.67 -21.89
C ASN A 142 7.18 20.91 -21.52
N LYS A 143 6.53 21.81 -22.29
CA LYS A 143 5.13 22.20 -22.05
C LYS A 143 4.14 21.05 -22.20
N ASP A 144 4.42 20.06 -23.03
CA ASP A 144 3.51 18.94 -23.30
C ASP A 144 3.45 17.96 -22.11
N THR A 145 4.52 17.90 -21.31
CA THR A 145 4.63 17.01 -20.16
C THR A 145 4.51 17.73 -18.82
N LEU A 146 4.43 19.06 -18.81
CA LEU A 146 4.39 19.89 -17.60
C LEU A 146 3.26 19.49 -16.64
N LYS A 147 2.12 19.07 -17.16
CA LYS A 147 0.99 18.59 -16.35
C LYS A 147 1.40 17.38 -15.51
N PHE A 148 2.04 16.39 -16.11
CA PHE A 148 2.47 15.16 -15.42
C PHE A 148 3.54 15.46 -14.39
N ARG A 149 4.50 16.35 -14.74
CA ARG A 149 5.50 16.84 -13.78
C ARG A 149 4.84 17.44 -12.53
N ASN A 150 3.88 18.33 -12.71
CA ASN A 150 3.20 19.00 -11.61
C ASN A 150 2.39 18.03 -10.75
N GLU A 151 1.75 17.02 -11.35
CA GLU A 151 1.04 15.96 -10.64
C GLU A 151 2.00 15.17 -9.73
N TYR A 152 3.15 14.74 -10.25
CA TYR A 152 4.14 14.00 -9.46
C TYR A 152 4.77 14.85 -8.35
N LEU A 153 5.16 16.09 -8.64
CA LEU A 153 5.76 16.99 -7.64
C LEU A 153 4.79 17.36 -6.52
N ALA A 154 3.50 17.50 -6.82
CA ALA A 154 2.48 17.72 -5.80
C ALA A 154 2.38 16.53 -4.84
N VAL A 155 2.40 15.32 -5.37
CA VAL A 155 2.38 14.08 -4.56
C VAL A 155 3.65 13.93 -3.73
N ILE A 156 4.82 14.19 -4.32
CA ILE A 156 6.11 14.18 -3.60
C ILE A 156 6.10 15.19 -2.45
N GLY A 157 5.61 16.41 -2.69
CA GLY A 157 5.47 17.44 -1.66
C GLY A 157 4.58 16.99 -0.49
N TYR A 158 3.46 16.32 -0.79
CA TYR A 158 2.60 15.74 0.23
C TYR A 158 3.32 14.65 1.04
N PHE A 159 4.02 13.72 0.37
CA PHE A 159 4.76 12.65 1.05
C PHE A 159 5.89 13.19 1.95
N LYS A 160 6.61 14.23 1.51
CA LYS A 160 7.61 14.90 2.35
C LYS A 160 7.00 15.43 3.65
N THR A 161 5.83 16.08 3.56
CA THR A 161 5.11 16.60 4.73
C THR A 161 4.71 15.49 5.69
N VAL A 162 4.20 14.36 5.16
CA VAL A 162 3.81 13.20 5.97
C VAL A 162 5.03 12.59 6.67
N ARG A 163 6.15 12.43 5.95
CA ARG A 163 7.38 11.90 6.54
C ARG A 163 7.91 12.77 7.67
N GLU A 164 7.94 14.08 7.47
CA GLU A 164 8.38 15.01 8.52
C GLU A 164 7.53 14.91 9.78
N THR A 165 6.23 14.68 9.63
CA THR A 165 5.32 14.48 10.76
C THR A 165 5.59 13.16 11.45
N TYR A 166 5.75 12.08 10.68
CA TYR A 166 6.04 10.74 11.19
C TYR A 166 7.35 10.70 11.99
N VAL A 167 8.46 11.23 11.45
CA VAL A 167 9.76 11.26 12.12
C VAL A 167 9.70 12.06 13.42
N LYS A 168 8.91 13.14 13.49
CA LYS A 168 8.73 13.93 14.71
C LYS A 168 7.97 13.17 15.81
N GLU A 169 7.12 12.24 15.46
CA GLU A 169 6.36 11.41 16.42
C GLU A 169 7.21 10.28 16.99
N GLU A 170 8.07 9.66 16.19
CA GLU A 170 8.98 8.59 16.64
C GLU A 170 10.10 9.10 17.58
N THR A 171 10.39 10.40 17.56
CA THR A 171 11.46 11.01 18.39
C THR A 171 10.97 11.57 19.72
N LYS A 172 9.71 11.40 20.07
CA LYS A 172 9.11 11.80 21.35
C LYS A 172 8.92 10.62 22.29
#